data_d9de51c6786a9ea1768457c9da75a886
#
_entry.id   d9de51c6786a9ea1768457c9da75a886
#
_cell.length_a   1.000
_cell.length_b   1.000
_cell.length_c   1.000
_cell.angle_alpha   90.00
_cell.angle_beta   90.00
_cell.angle_gamma   90.00
#
_symmetry.space_group_name_H-M   'P 1'
#
loop_
_entity.id
_entity.type
_entity.pdbx_description
1 polymer ?
#
loop_
_entity_poly.entity_id
_entity_poly.type
_entity_poly.pdbx_seq_one_letter_code
_entity_poly.pdbx_strand_id
1 'polypeptide(L)'
;MTEQTQQPQPPTAPKNAIVILLDSLNRHMLGSYGGAEFATPNLDRFAKRSLRFEKHYSGSLPCMPARHDMLCGALDFLWKPWGSIEIWEHAVTVYLREAGVATMLISDHPHLFETGGE
;
A
#
# COMPACT_ATOMS: atom_id res chain seq x y z
N MET A 1 46.65 -10.12 -4.70
CA MET A 1 45.42 -10.13 -5.48
C MET A 1 44.29 -9.61 -4.57
N THR A 2 43.98 -8.35 -4.69
CA THR A 2 42.96 -7.68 -3.86
C THR A 2 41.63 -7.81 -4.61
N GLU A 3 40.70 -8.63 -4.09
CA GLU A 3 39.33 -8.68 -4.56
C GLU A 3 38.65 -7.34 -4.26
N GLN A 4 38.41 -6.58 -5.31
CA GLN A 4 37.55 -5.40 -5.22
C GLN A 4 36.09 -5.89 -5.07
N THR A 5 35.59 -5.80 -3.86
CA THR A 5 34.16 -5.99 -3.59
C THR A 5 33.40 -4.87 -4.32
N GLN A 6 32.81 -5.21 -5.45
CA GLN A 6 31.92 -4.31 -6.19
C GLN A 6 30.74 -3.96 -5.26
N GLN A 7 30.69 -2.72 -4.81
CA GLN A 7 29.49 -2.21 -4.13
C GLN A 7 28.29 -2.32 -5.09
N PRO A 8 27.16 -2.84 -4.64
CA PRO A 8 25.97 -2.88 -5.47
C PRO A 8 25.63 -1.46 -5.91
N GLN A 9 25.58 -1.23 -7.22
CA GLN A 9 25.09 0.03 -7.77
C GLN A 9 23.66 0.27 -7.23
N PRO A 10 23.37 1.47 -6.73
CA PRO A 10 22.00 1.80 -6.35
C PRO A 10 21.10 1.54 -7.54
N PRO A 11 19.95 0.89 -7.36
CA PRO A 11 19.01 0.64 -8.43
C PRO A 11 18.69 1.97 -9.09
N THR A 12 18.72 2.00 -10.42
CA THR A 12 18.23 3.16 -11.18
C THR A 12 16.85 3.48 -10.65
N ALA A 13 16.68 4.69 -10.11
CA ALA A 13 15.48 5.09 -9.40
C ALA A 13 14.23 4.70 -10.20
N PRO A 14 13.25 4.00 -9.61
CA PRO A 14 12.01 3.68 -10.29
C PRO A 14 11.36 4.98 -10.73
N LYS A 15 10.99 5.06 -11.99
CA LYS A 15 10.46 6.31 -12.56
C LYS A 15 9.02 6.57 -12.11
N ASN A 16 8.26 5.51 -11.86
CA ASN A 16 6.87 5.58 -11.45
C ASN A 16 6.50 4.41 -10.53
N ALA A 17 5.53 4.61 -9.64
CA ALA A 17 4.95 3.57 -8.82
C ALA A 17 3.42 3.66 -8.88
N ILE A 18 2.76 2.51 -8.89
CA ILE A 18 1.31 2.39 -8.80
C ILE A 18 1.00 1.47 -7.61
N VAL A 19 0.20 1.96 -6.68
CA VAL A 19 -0.33 1.18 -5.56
C VAL A 19 -1.80 0.91 -5.85
N ILE A 20 -2.18 -0.36 -5.87
CA ILE A 20 -3.58 -0.79 -6.06
C ILE A 20 -4.02 -1.44 -4.76
N LEU A 21 -4.95 -0.81 -4.06
CA LEU A 21 -5.57 -1.32 -2.86
C LEU A 21 -6.99 -1.78 -3.18
N LEU A 22 -7.27 -3.05 -2.97
CA LEU A 22 -8.58 -3.64 -3.18
C LEU A 22 -9.25 -3.85 -1.83
N ASP A 23 -10.31 -3.08 -1.57
CA ASP A 23 -11.06 -3.18 -0.33
C ASP A 23 -11.75 -4.53 -0.20
N SER A 24 -11.76 -5.08 1.01
CA SER A 24 -12.46 -6.32 1.37
C SER A 24 -12.06 -7.56 0.57
N LEU A 25 -11.03 -7.49 -0.27
CA LEU A 25 -10.57 -8.65 -1.04
C LEU A 25 -9.81 -9.62 -0.13
N ASN A 26 -10.37 -10.79 0.07
CA ASN A 26 -9.69 -11.87 0.75
C ASN A 26 -8.71 -12.57 -0.21
N ARG A 27 -7.46 -12.73 0.18
CA ARG A 27 -6.44 -13.40 -0.64
C ARG A 27 -6.81 -14.82 -1.06
N HIS A 28 -7.60 -15.52 -0.23
CA HIS A 28 -8.04 -16.89 -0.54
C HIS A 28 -9.05 -16.98 -1.71
N MET A 29 -9.55 -15.84 -2.18
CA MET A 29 -10.34 -15.75 -3.40
C MET A 29 -9.48 -15.72 -4.67
N LEU A 30 -8.16 -15.51 -4.52
CA LEU A 30 -7.23 -15.41 -5.65
C LEU A 30 -6.65 -16.78 -5.99
N GLY A 31 -6.65 -17.14 -7.27
CA GLY A 31 -6.06 -18.38 -7.75
C GLY A 31 -4.57 -18.50 -7.42
N SER A 32 -3.84 -17.37 -7.44
CA SER A 32 -2.43 -17.31 -7.05
C SER A 32 -2.16 -17.68 -5.58
N TYR A 33 -3.16 -17.63 -4.72
CA TYR A 33 -3.11 -18.07 -3.32
C TYR A 33 -3.90 -19.37 -3.07
N GLY A 34 -4.23 -20.11 -4.14
CA GLY A 34 -4.93 -21.39 -4.05
C GLY A 34 -6.46 -21.27 -4.03
N GLY A 35 -7.02 -20.09 -4.25
CA GLY A 35 -8.47 -19.89 -4.40
C GLY A 35 -8.99 -20.59 -5.65
N ALA A 36 -10.12 -21.28 -5.52
CA ALA A 36 -10.77 -22.00 -6.61
C ALA A 36 -12.22 -21.53 -6.89
N GLU A 37 -12.75 -20.66 -6.04
CA GLU A 37 -14.13 -20.19 -6.13
C GLU A 37 -14.33 -19.18 -7.27
N PHE A 38 -13.33 -18.37 -7.51
CA PHE A 38 -13.37 -17.32 -8.55
C PHE A 38 -12.21 -17.48 -9.54
N ALA A 39 -12.50 -17.26 -10.82
CA ALA A 39 -11.45 -17.19 -11.83
C ALA A 39 -10.78 -15.81 -11.81
N THR A 40 -9.49 -15.78 -11.51
CA THR A 40 -8.68 -14.53 -11.43
C THR A 40 -7.50 -14.51 -12.41
N PRO A 41 -7.72 -14.79 -13.72
CA PRO A 41 -6.65 -15.10 -14.67
C PRO A 41 -5.66 -13.94 -14.86
N ASN A 42 -6.10 -12.69 -14.74
CA ASN A 42 -5.24 -11.53 -14.89
C ASN A 42 -4.34 -11.33 -13.67
N LEU A 43 -4.88 -11.48 -12.46
CA LEU A 43 -4.12 -11.42 -11.22
C LEU A 43 -3.15 -12.60 -11.12
N ASP A 44 -3.57 -13.79 -11.53
CA ASP A 44 -2.71 -14.97 -11.54
C ASP A 44 -1.55 -14.83 -12.54
N ARG A 45 -1.82 -14.25 -13.70
CA ARG A 45 -0.77 -13.93 -14.69
C ARG A 45 0.21 -12.86 -14.15
N PHE A 46 -0.30 -11.86 -13.46
CA PHE A 46 0.54 -10.85 -12.82
C PHE A 46 1.38 -11.46 -11.70
N ALA A 47 0.81 -12.30 -10.85
CA ALA A 47 1.50 -12.98 -9.76
C ALA A 47 2.70 -13.83 -10.22
N LYS A 48 2.61 -14.46 -11.41
CA LYS A 48 3.69 -15.27 -11.98
C LYS A 48 4.98 -14.48 -12.29
N ARG A 49 4.89 -13.15 -12.43
CA ARG A 49 6.02 -12.26 -12.73
C ARG A 49 6.29 -11.23 -11.63
N SER A 50 5.70 -11.44 -10.47
CA SER A 50 5.78 -10.54 -9.32
C SER A 50 6.27 -11.28 -8.09
N LEU A 51 6.82 -10.55 -7.14
CA LEU A 51 7.07 -11.08 -5.81
C LEU A 51 5.74 -11.21 -5.08
N ARG A 52 5.42 -12.42 -4.62
CA ARG A 52 4.23 -12.70 -3.83
C ARG A 52 4.61 -12.89 -2.36
N PHE A 53 3.94 -12.16 -1.49
CA PHE A 53 4.14 -12.28 -0.05
C PHE A 53 3.14 -13.26 0.56
N GLU A 54 3.65 -14.31 1.21
CA GLU A 54 2.82 -15.29 1.92
C GLU A 54 2.40 -14.78 3.31
N LYS A 55 3.23 -13.93 3.92
CA LYS A 55 3.01 -13.39 5.26
C LYS A 55 3.16 -11.87 5.20
N HIS A 56 2.07 -11.20 4.87
CA HIS A 56 1.95 -9.76 4.90
C HIS A 56 0.75 -9.40 5.78
N TYR A 57 0.98 -8.62 6.80
CA TYR A 57 -0.02 -8.30 7.82
C TYR A 57 -0.35 -6.83 7.78
N SER A 58 -1.64 -6.50 7.99
CA SER A 58 -2.06 -5.13 8.24
C SER A 58 -1.71 -4.74 9.68
N GLY A 59 -1.28 -3.51 9.89
CA GLY A 59 -1.04 -2.98 11.23
C GLY A 59 -2.33 -2.72 11.98
N SER A 60 -3.32 -2.20 11.28
CA SER A 60 -4.62 -1.85 11.83
C SER A 60 -5.77 -2.39 10.99
N LEU A 61 -6.95 -2.50 11.59
CA LEU A 61 -8.22 -2.89 11.00
C LEU A 61 -9.36 -2.05 11.60
N PRO A 62 -10.47 -1.85 10.90
CA PRO A 62 -10.77 -2.24 9.53
C PRO A 62 -10.18 -1.28 8.49
N CYS A 63 -10.90 -0.97 7.42
CA CYS A 63 -10.40 -0.30 6.24
C CYS A 63 -9.77 1.08 6.47
N MET A 64 -10.41 1.97 7.24
CA MET A 64 -9.87 3.33 7.44
C MET A 64 -8.61 3.36 8.30
N PRO A 65 -8.53 2.70 9.46
CA PRO A 65 -7.27 2.58 10.19
C PRO A 65 -6.15 1.94 9.38
N ALA A 66 -6.44 0.91 8.57
CA ALA A 66 -5.43 0.30 7.69
C ALA A 66 -4.91 1.28 6.63
N ARG A 67 -5.79 2.09 6.04
CA ARG A 67 -5.39 3.14 5.08
C ARG A 67 -4.56 4.23 5.74
N HIS A 68 -4.94 4.60 6.96
CA HIS A 68 -4.17 5.55 7.75
C HIS A 68 -2.75 5.05 8.00
N ASP A 69 -2.58 3.80 8.47
CA ASP A 69 -1.25 3.20 8.64
C ASP A 69 -0.42 3.23 7.36
N MET A 70 -1.04 2.91 6.22
CA MET A 70 -0.37 2.88 4.92
C MET A 70 0.07 4.26 4.46
N LEU A 71 -0.72 5.29 4.71
CA LEU A 71 -0.46 6.65 4.23
C LEU A 71 0.40 7.45 5.20
N CYS A 72 0.22 7.28 6.49
CA CYS A 72 0.94 8.03 7.54
C CYS A 72 2.13 7.27 8.13
N GLY A 73 2.24 5.95 7.87
CA GLY A 73 3.37 5.15 8.36
C GLY A 73 3.34 4.88 9.87
N ALA A 74 2.19 5.07 10.50
CA ALA A 74 1.99 4.86 11.94
C ALA A 74 1.04 3.68 12.17
N LEU A 75 1.26 2.93 13.24
CA LEU A 75 0.38 1.84 13.67
C LEU A 75 -0.58 2.36 14.72
N ASP A 76 -1.74 2.85 14.29
CA ASP A 76 -2.66 3.60 15.14
C ASP A 76 -3.79 2.77 15.74
N PHE A 77 -3.77 1.46 15.58
CA PHE A 77 -4.84 0.54 15.97
C PHE A 77 -5.46 0.80 17.35
N LEU A 78 -4.65 1.18 18.33
CA LEU A 78 -5.13 1.42 19.71
C LEU A 78 -5.36 2.90 20.03
N TRP A 79 -4.94 3.81 19.16
CA TRP A 79 -4.83 5.23 19.49
C TRP A 79 -5.77 6.10 18.67
N LYS A 80 -6.04 5.71 17.44
CA LYS A 80 -6.85 6.50 16.54
C LYS A 80 -8.17 5.79 16.25
N PRO A 81 -9.30 6.46 16.48
CA PRO A 81 -10.61 5.94 16.09
C PRO A 81 -10.75 5.93 14.57
N TRP A 82 -11.85 5.36 14.10
CA TRP A 82 -12.25 5.49 12.71
C TRP A 82 -12.35 6.96 12.31
N GLY A 83 -11.74 7.33 11.20
CA GLY A 83 -11.77 8.68 10.69
C GLY A 83 -10.89 8.85 9.47
N SER A 84 -10.95 10.05 8.89
CA SER A 84 -10.08 10.48 7.80
C SER A 84 -8.67 10.80 8.31
N ILE A 85 -7.77 11.06 7.37
CA ILE A 85 -6.45 11.62 7.66
C ILE A 85 -6.65 13.09 8.04
N GLU A 86 -6.14 13.47 9.19
CA GLU A 86 -6.20 14.84 9.67
C GLU A 86 -5.21 15.75 8.93
N ILE A 87 -5.51 17.03 8.83
CA ILE A 87 -4.67 18.01 8.10
C ILE A 87 -3.23 18.07 8.64
N TRP A 88 -3.05 17.86 9.94
CA TRP A 88 -1.75 17.87 10.61
C TRP A 88 -0.97 16.54 10.48
N GLU A 89 -1.59 15.50 9.99
CA GLU A 89 -0.96 14.20 9.76
C GLU A 89 -0.25 14.20 8.41
N HIS A 90 1.04 13.99 8.44
CA HIS A 90 1.86 14.01 7.24
C HIS A 90 1.79 12.68 6.52
N ALA A 91 0.88 12.58 5.56
CA ALA A 91 0.82 11.43 4.66
C ALA A 91 2.07 11.35 3.76
N VAL A 92 2.45 10.15 3.37
CA VAL A 92 3.58 9.90 2.46
C VAL A 92 3.51 10.73 1.17
N THR A 93 2.32 11.03 0.69
CA THR A 93 2.08 11.87 -0.49
C THR A 93 2.55 13.31 -0.32
N VAL A 94 2.56 13.83 0.91
CA VAL A 94 3.11 15.15 1.23
C VAL A 94 4.62 15.14 1.02
N TYR A 95 5.32 14.17 1.61
CA TYR A 95 6.78 14.03 1.46
C TYR A 95 7.19 13.81 0.00
N LEU A 96 6.44 13.00 -0.74
CA LEU A 96 6.68 12.79 -2.17
C LEU A 96 6.53 14.08 -2.96
N ARG A 97 5.49 14.86 -2.69
CA ARG A 97 5.27 16.17 -3.33
C ARG A 97 6.41 17.14 -3.03
N GLU A 98 6.87 17.20 -1.78
CA GLU A 98 8.00 18.05 -1.38
C GLU A 98 9.30 17.62 -2.06
N ALA A 99 9.45 16.34 -2.34
CA ALA A 99 10.56 15.80 -3.13
C ALA A 99 10.37 15.97 -4.66
N GLY A 100 9.35 16.69 -5.12
CA GLY A 100 9.09 16.95 -6.54
C GLY A 100 8.42 15.79 -7.29
N VAL A 101 7.88 14.80 -6.59
CA VAL A 101 7.16 13.68 -7.18
C VAL A 101 5.68 14.02 -7.28
N ALA A 102 5.13 13.98 -8.50
CA ALA A 102 3.69 14.11 -8.71
C ALA A 102 2.95 12.89 -8.15
N THR A 103 1.92 13.11 -7.35
CA THR A 103 1.08 12.05 -6.78
C THR A 103 -0.36 12.21 -7.24
N MET A 104 -1.05 11.08 -7.40
CA MET A 104 -2.47 11.05 -7.72
C MET A 104 -3.14 9.96 -6.86
N LEU A 105 -4.23 10.31 -6.21
CA LEU A 105 -5.11 9.38 -5.51
C LEU A 105 -6.41 9.24 -6.30
N ILE A 106 -6.79 8.01 -6.59
CA ILE A 106 -8.09 7.65 -7.14
C ILE A 106 -8.74 6.73 -6.13
N SER A 107 -9.87 7.12 -5.57
CA SER A 107 -10.58 6.37 -4.54
C SER A 107 -12.09 6.50 -4.73
N ASP A 108 -12.79 5.41 -4.49
CA ASP A 108 -14.24 5.35 -4.35
C ASP A 108 -14.69 5.45 -2.89
N HIS A 109 -13.75 5.61 -1.96
CA HIS A 109 -14.03 5.63 -0.53
C HIS A 109 -14.13 7.07 -0.01
N PRO A 110 -15.35 7.62 0.21
CA PRO A 110 -15.55 9.01 0.57
C PRO A 110 -14.93 9.39 1.92
N HIS A 111 -14.91 8.47 2.88
CA HIS A 111 -14.39 8.71 4.24
C HIS A 111 -12.90 9.10 4.30
N LEU A 112 -12.15 8.93 3.21
CA LEU A 112 -10.77 9.46 3.14
C LEU A 112 -10.73 10.99 3.13
N PHE A 113 -11.81 11.63 2.74
CA PHE A 113 -11.90 13.07 2.50
C PHE A 113 -12.88 13.78 3.45
N GLU A 114 -13.52 13.04 4.32
CA GLU A 114 -14.42 13.61 5.33
C GLU A 114 -13.58 14.23 6.45
N THR A 115 -13.76 15.51 6.66
CA THR A 115 -13.13 16.22 7.79
C THR A 115 -13.83 15.81 9.08
N GLY A 116 -13.05 15.26 10.02
CA GLY A 116 -13.40 15.06 11.41
C GLY A 116 -14.80 14.45 11.61
N GLY A 117 -14.86 13.14 11.55
CA GLY A 117 -16.07 12.48 12.05
C GLY A 117 -16.30 12.86 13.50
N GLU A 118 -17.49 13.29 13.80
CA GLU A 118 -18.01 13.43 15.16
C GLU A 118 -17.90 12.13 15.94
#